data_e827f3f976356f40ea5f7557e7dd514b
#
_entry.id   e827f3f976356f40ea5f7557e7dd514b
#
_cell.length_a   1.000
_cell.length_b   1.000
_cell.length_c   1.000
_cell.angle_alpha   90.00
_cell.angle_beta   90.00
_cell.angle_gamma   90.00
#
_symmetry.space_group_name_H-M   'P 1'
#
loop_
_entity.id
_entity.type
_entity.pdbx_description
1 polymer ?
#
loop_
_entity_poly.entity_id
_entity_poly.type
_entity_poly.pdbx_seq_one_letter_code
_entity_poly.pdbx_strand_id
1 'polypeptide(L)'
;MRSRLHPPALMFQGTCSNAGKSLLTAAVCRLLARRGLSVAPFKAQNMALNSFVTEQGEEMGRAQVLQAAACGLPADVRMNPVLLKPTSHTGSQVIMLGRPVGRMRVGEYLRYKAEAWKAVRRAYDELSTGMDVMVLEGAGSPAEINLRAHDIVNMRMARHAGAHVLLVADIDRGGAFAALVGTMSLLGRADRARVAGYVLNKFRGDASLLDPALAAVSRRTRRPFLGVVPMLEDLRLPEEDSVSFKLGITPGLSAPHAAGGDAAHAENCLDIVLVDLPHISNFTDLDALRVEAGVRLRVARRGDELGAPDLVILPGSKNSIADMRFLRQSGLAGALRGYAQRALKEGRGVLAGICGGLQMLGQDIADPLNLEEGGSEPGLGLLPLTTELGGAKCLRRTSGRALAALAGEELAVTGYEIHHGRSGPSAAEVETKAAALTPLLTDHTGQALGWGLAGADGAARVWGTYLHGVFDADAFRHALLNRLRRERGLAPLAGAAYGLGPELDRLADAVEAGLDMTAVYRLLGLNIQ
;
A
#
# COMPACT_ATOMS: atom_id res chain seq x y z
N MET A 1 -42.31 -11.59 4.47
CA MET A 1 -40.93 -11.11 4.57
C MET A 1 -40.75 -9.96 3.59
N ARG A 2 -40.46 -8.73 4.05
CA ARG A 2 -40.05 -7.65 3.14
C ARG A 2 -38.71 -8.08 2.55
N SER A 3 -38.59 -8.22 1.22
CA SER A 3 -37.31 -8.46 0.57
C SER A 3 -36.34 -7.37 1.03
N ARG A 4 -35.26 -7.74 1.71
CA ARG A 4 -34.19 -6.79 2.04
C ARG A 4 -33.62 -6.30 0.71
N LEU A 5 -33.50 -5.00 0.55
CA LEU A 5 -32.96 -4.39 -0.67
C LEU A 5 -31.47 -4.76 -0.88
N HIS A 6 -30.78 -5.09 0.21
CA HIS A 6 -29.36 -5.45 0.26
C HIS A 6 -29.13 -6.66 1.17
N PRO A 7 -28.06 -7.42 0.97
CA PRO A 7 -27.67 -8.50 1.87
C PRO A 7 -27.32 -7.97 3.27
N PRO A 8 -27.25 -8.84 4.29
CA PRO A 8 -26.71 -8.47 5.59
C PRO A 8 -25.35 -7.80 5.47
N ALA A 9 -25.11 -6.79 6.30
CA ALA A 9 -23.87 -6.03 6.23
C ALA A 9 -23.31 -5.73 7.62
N LEU A 10 -21.99 -5.89 7.75
CA LEU A 10 -21.20 -5.50 8.91
C LEU A 10 -20.27 -4.35 8.51
N MET A 11 -20.04 -3.40 9.40
CA MET A 11 -19.15 -2.27 9.10
C MET A 11 -18.21 -1.98 10.27
N PHE A 12 -16.93 -2.00 10.01
CA PHE A 12 -15.91 -1.54 10.96
C PHE A 12 -15.68 -0.04 10.83
N GLN A 13 -15.91 0.71 11.92
CA GLN A 13 -15.57 2.12 12.03
C GLN A 13 -14.58 2.31 13.18
N GLY A 14 -13.64 3.27 13.06
CA GLY A 14 -12.64 3.49 14.09
C GLY A 14 -12.97 4.68 14.99
N THR A 15 -12.45 4.69 16.21
CA THR A 15 -12.38 5.91 17.02
C THR A 15 -11.32 6.89 16.51
N CYS A 16 -10.40 6.40 15.66
CA CYS A 16 -9.33 7.18 15.01
C CYS A 16 -8.85 6.49 13.72
N SER A 17 -7.95 7.16 13.00
CA SER A 17 -7.16 6.54 11.94
C SER A 17 -6.22 5.47 12.53
N ASN A 18 -5.85 4.47 11.73
CA ASN A 18 -4.94 3.38 12.09
C ASN A 18 -5.39 2.51 13.29
N ALA A 19 -6.69 2.55 13.64
CA ALA A 19 -7.25 1.66 14.67
C ALA A 19 -7.25 0.16 14.27
N GLY A 20 -6.87 -0.16 13.03
CA GLY A 20 -6.82 -1.54 12.51
C GLY A 20 -8.07 -1.98 11.76
N LYS A 21 -8.94 -1.04 11.36
CA LYS A 21 -10.17 -1.35 10.60
C LYS A 21 -9.94 -2.22 9.39
N SER A 22 -8.93 -1.88 8.56
CA SER A 22 -8.66 -2.56 7.28
C SER A 22 -8.29 -4.03 7.48
N LEU A 23 -7.47 -4.32 8.50
CA LEU A 23 -7.09 -5.69 8.85
C LEU A 23 -8.28 -6.47 9.43
N LEU A 24 -9.07 -5.87 10.32
CA LEU A 24 -10.28 -6.52 10.85
C LEU A 24 -11.31 -6.79 9.75
N THR A 25 -11.46 -5.88 8.80
CA THR A 25 -12.31 -6.07 7.61
C THR A 25 -11.81 -7.25 6.78
N ALA A 26 -10.50 -7.30 6.48
CA ALA A 26 -9.89 -8.39 5.73
C ALA A 26 -10.04 -9.74 6.45
N ALA A 27 -9.81 -9.77 7.77
CA ALA A 27 -9.97 -10.98 8.59
C ALA A 27 -11.39 -11.53 8.54
N VAL A 28 -12.39 -10.67 8.78
CA VAL A 28 -13.80 -11.10 8.76
C VAL A 28 -14.24 -11.50 7.35
N CYS A 29 -13.78 -10.80 6.31
CA CYS A 29 -13.97 -11.24 4.93
C CYS A 29 -13.42 -12.66 4.72
N ARG A 30 -12.17 -12.93 5.17
CA ARG A 30 -11.54 -14.23 5.04
C ARG A 30 -12.29 -15.32 5.81
N LEU A 31 -12.70 -15.04 7.06
CA LEU A 31 -13.45 -15.99 7.89
C LEU A 31 -14.79 -16.38 7.26
N LEU A 32 -15.53 -15.40 6.74
CA LEU A 32 -16.82 -15.65 6.08
C LEU A 32 -16.62 -16.40 4.76
N ALA A 33 -15.62 -16.05 3.97
CA ALA A 33 -15.30 -16.75 2.72
C ALA A 33 -14.85 -18.20 2.98
N ARG A 34 -14.05 -18.47 4.01
CA ARG A 34 -13.66 -19.83 4.44
C ARG A 34 -14.86 -20.69 4.84
N ARG A 35 -15.99 -20.07 5.22
CA ARG A 35 -17.28 -20.74 5.50
C ARG A 35 -18.15 -20.95 4.25
N GLY A 36 -17.61 -20.67 3.07
CA GLY A 36 -18.29 -20.84 1.78
C GLY A 36 -19.31 -19.77 1.43
N LEU A 37 -19.31 -18.62 2.13
CA LEU A 37 -20.18 -17.49 1.82
C LEU A 37 -19.61 -16.63 0.70
N SER A 38 -20.49 -16.12 -0.17
CA SER A 38 -20.16 -15.10 -1.16
C SER A 38 -20.07 -13.75 -0.45
N VAL A 39 -18.85 -13.26 -0.21
CA VAL A 39 -18.57 -12.04 0.56
C VAL A 39 -17.86 -11.02 -0.29
N ALA A 40 -18.26 -9.75 -0.20
CA ALA A 40 -17.50 -8.67 -0.81
C ALA A 40 -17.17 -7.56 0.20
N PRO A 41 -15.94 -6.98 0.14
CA PRO A 41 -15.58 -5.81 0.93
C PRO A 41 -16.09 -4.54 0.28
N PHE A 42 -16.26 -3.47 1.08
CA PHE A 42 -16.63 -2.15 0.55
C PHE A 42 -16.11 -1.01 1.41
N LYS A 43 -15.42 -0.06 0.79
CA LYS A 43 -15.02 1.21 1.41
C LYS A 43 -15.40 2.36 0.48
N ALA A 44 -16.42 3.11 0.84
CA ALA A 44 -17.01 4.15 -0.02
C ALA A 44 -16.01 5.19 -0.51
N GLN A 45 -15.08 5.60 0.38
CA GLN A 45 -14.00 6.52 0.05
C GLN A 45 -12.75 6.09 0.79
N ASN A 46 -11.62 6.02 0.08
CA ASN A 46 -10.31 5.84 0.67
C ASN A 46 -9.42 7.05 0.39
N MET A 47 -8.44 7.29 1.27
CA MET A 47 -7.38 8.28 1.08
C MET A 47 -6.04 7.56 1.28
N ALA A 48 -5.34 7.28 0.19
CA ALA A 48 -4.07 6.55 0.22
C ALA A 48 -3.20 6.91 -0.98
N LEU A 49 -1.87 6.85 -0.81
CA LEU A 49 -0.91 6.95 -1.90
C LEU A 49 -0.64 5.59 -2.55
N ASN A 50 -0.87 4.50 -1.81
CA ASN A 50 -0.74 3.15 -2.32
C ASN A 50 -1.98 2.75 -3.10
N SER A 51 -1.80 2.45 -4.36
CA SER A 51 -2.86 2.02 -5.26
C SER A 51 -2.42 0.82 -6.10
N PHE A 52 -3.39 0.25 -6.77
CA PHE A 52 -3.26 -0.93 -7.60
C PHE A 52 -4.06 -0.72 -8.88
N VAL A 53 -3.71 -1.44 -9.94
CA VAL A 53 -4.45 -1.41 -11.20
C VAL A 53 -5.18 -2.74 -11.38
N THR A 54 -6.49 -2.69 -11.58
CA THR A 54 -7.34 -3.86 -11.85
C THR A 54 -7.03 -4.45 -13.23
N GLU A 55 -7.57 -5.63 -13.53
CA GLU A 55 -7.44 -6.24 -14.85
C GLU A 55 -8.04 -5.38 -15.97
N GLN A 56 -9.04 -4.56 -15.65
CA GLN A 56 -9.69 -3.64 -16.58
C GLN A 56 -8.92 -2.32 -16.78
N GLY A 57 -7.73 -2.17 -16.14
CA GLY A 57 -6.94 -0.95 -16.23
C GLY A 57 -7.49 0.20 -15.39
N GLU A 58 -8.10 -0.10 -14.25
CA GLU A 58 -8.73 0.86 -13.35
C GLU A 58 -7.97 0.93 -12.01
N GLU A 59 -7.90 2.12 -11.41
CA GLU A 59 -7.12 2.37 -10.19
C GLU A 59 -7.97 2.23 -8.93
N MET A 60 -7.50 1.48 -7.92
CA MET A 60 -8.15 1.38 -6.61
C MET A 60 -7.14 1.33 -5.45
N GLY A 61 -7.61 1.56 -4.23
CA GLY A 61 -6.80 1.52 -3.02
C GLY A 61 -6.27 0.12 -2.71
N ARG A 62 -4.98 0.02 -2.32
CA ARG A 62 -4.32 -1.26 -2.04
C ARG A 62 -4.98 -2.05 -0.90
N ALA A 63 -5.49 -1.38 0.13
CA ALA A 63 -6.19 -2.04 1.23
C ALA A 63 -7.43 -2.82 0.74
N GLN A 64 -8.19 -2.28 -0.21
CA GLN A 64 -9.38 -2.97 -0.73
C GLN A 64 -9.01 -4.10 -1.70
N VAL A 65 -7.85 -4.04 -2.33
CA VAL A 65 -7.28 -5.19 -3.07
C VAL A 65 -6.95 -6.34 -2.12
N LEU A 66 -6.35 -6.04 -0.97
CA LEU A 66 -6.11 -7.04 0.07
C LEU A 66 -7.42 -7.67 0.58
N GLN A 67 -8.44 -6.84 0.81
CA GLN A 67 -9.76 -7.30 1.26
C GLN A 67 -10.48 -8.15 0.18
N ALA A 68 -10.33 -7.79 -1.10
CA ALA A 68 -10.82 -8.61 -2.21
C ALA A 68 -10.13 -9.99 -2.25
N ALA A 69 -8.80 -10.01 -2.10
CA ALA A 69 -8.03 -11.25 -2.00
C ALA A 69 -8.46 -12.11 -0.80
N ALA A 70 -8.79 -11.49 0.34
CA ALA A 70 -9.34 -12.19 1.50
C ALA A 70 -10.67 -12.88 1.21
N CYS A 71 -11.49 -12.31 0.32
CA CYS A 71 -12.74 -12.91 -0.16
C CYS A 71 -12.54 -13.92 -1.30
N GLY A 72 -11.32 -14.09 -1.84
CA GLY A 72 -11.09 -14.87 -3.06
C GLY A 72 -11.65 -14.21 -4.32
N LEU A 73 -11.88 -12.89 -4.31
CA LEU A 73 -12.41 -12.13 -5.43
C LEU A 73 -11.31 -11.36 -6.18
N PRO A 74 -11.46 -11.16 -7.49
CA PRO A 74 -10.63 -10.21 -8.20
C PRO A 74 -10.88 -8.78 -7.68
N ALA A 75 -9.85 -7.93 -7.79
CA ALA A 75 -9.96 -6.52 -7.44
C ALA A 75 -10.95 -5.80 -8.36
N ASP A 76 -11.95 -5.14 -7.79
CA ASP A 76 -13.03 -4.44 -8.49
C ASP A 76 -13.19 -3.03 -7.90
N VAL A 77 -13.16 -2.01 -8.76
CA VAL A 77 -13.25 -0.62 -8.34
C VAL A 77 -14.56 -0.26 -7.63
N ARG A 78 -15.61 -1.07 -7.79
CA ARG A 78 -16.85 -0.93 -7.03
C ARG A 78 -16.64 -1.17 -5.54
N MET A 79 -15.60 -1.92 -5.14
CA MET A 79 -15.23 -2.11 -3.74
C MET A 79 -14.64 -0.83 -3.10
N ASN A 80 -14.07 0.07 -3.93
CA ASN A 80 -13.53 1.37 -3.51
C ASN A 80 -13.84 2.45 -4.56
N PRO A 81 -15.09 2.90 -4.68
CA PRO A 81 -15.53 3.79 -5.77
C PRO A 81 -14.90 5.18 -5.74
N VAL A 82 -14.41 5.64 -4.60
CA VAL A 82 -13.71 6.93 -4.49
C VAL A 82 -12.34 6.74 -3.85
N LEU A 83 -11.28 7.10 -4.57
CA LEU A 83 -9.93 7.14 -4.04
C LEU A 83 -9.39 8.57 -4.14
N LEU A 84 -8.89 9.07 -3.03
CA LEU A 84 -8.23 10.37 -2.93
C LEU A 84 -6.73 10.15 -2.78
N LYS A 85 -5.93 10.72 -3.68
CA LYS A 85 -4.46 10.70 -3.59
C LYS A 85 -3.97 12.10 -3.22
N PRO A 86 -3.52 12.35 -1.99
CA PRO A 86 -2.98 13.65 -1.61
C PRO A 86 -1.85 14.08 -2.54
N THR A 87 -1.92 15.31 -3.05
CA THR A 87 -0.89 15.91 -3.90
C THR A 87 -0.21 17.11 -3.25
N SER A 88 -0.83 17.67 -2.22
CA SER A 88 -0.33 18.78 -1.41
C SER A 88 -1.06 18.81 -0.07
N HIS A 89 -0.70 19.74 0.83
CA HIS A 89 -1.40 19.92 2.10
C HIS A 89 -2.91 20.22 1.96
N THR A 90 -3.35 20.75 0.82
CA THR A 90 -4.73 21.22 0.62
C THR A 90 -5.42 20.63 -0.60
N GLY A 91 -4.76 19.76 -1.36
CA GLY A 91 -5.26 19.21 -2.61
C GLY A 91 -5.08 17.71 -2.74
N SER A 92 -6.00 17.08 -3.45
CA SER A 92 -5.92 15.65 -3.80
C SER A 92 -6.30 15.42 -5.25
N GLN A 93 -5.67 14.45 -5.88
CA GLN A 93 -6.18 13.86 -7.10
C GLN A 93 -7.38 12.98 -6.72
N VAL A 94 -8.52 13.24 -7.33
CA VAL A 94 -9.77 12.48 -7.12
C VAL A 94 -9.89 11.42 -8.21
N ILE A 95 -10.10 10.18 -7.79
CA ILE A 95 -10.31 9.03 -8.66
C ILE A 95 -11.70 8.48 -8.37
N MET A 96 -12.52 8.35 -9.40
CA MET A 96 -13.89 7.85 -9.33
C MET A 96 -14.02 6.59 -10.16
N LEU A 97 -14.46 5.49 -9.54
CA LEU A 97 -14.58 4.19 -10.21
C LEU A 97 -13.35 3.89 -11.06
N GLY A 98 -12.17 4.02 -10.44
CA GLY A 98 -10.89 3.71 -11.03
C GLY A 98 -10.33 4.72 -12.04
N ARG A 99 -11.03 5.81 -12.33
CA ARG A 99 -10.60 6.82 -13.32
C ARG A 99 -10.35 8.18 -12.69
N PRO A 100 -9.24 8.86 -13.02
CA PRO A 100 -8.98 10.21 -12.52
C PRO A 100 -10.02 11.19 -13.07
N VAL A 101 -10.65 11.95 -12.18
CA VAL A 101 -11.60 13.02 -12.55
C VAL A 101 -11.01 14.42 -12.44
N GLY A 102 -9.85 14.56 -11.78
CA GLY A 102 -9.12 15.82 -11.67
C GLY A 102 -8.47 16.03 -10.31
N ARG A 103 -7.83 17.18 -10.16
CA ARG A 103 -7.31 17.65 -8.87
C ARG A 103 -8.33 18.58 -8.26
N MET A 104 -8.57 18.42 -6.97
CA MET A 104 -9.52 19.23 -6.22
C MET A 104 -8.92 19.68 -4.91
N ARG A 105 -9.11 20.94 -4.56
CA ARG A 105 -8.89 21.43 -3.20
C ARG A 105 -10.02 20.96 -2.29
N VAL A 106 -9.79 21.00 -0.98
CA VAL A 106 -10.78 20.54 0.01
C VAL A 106 -12.18 21.13 -0.23
N GLY A 107 -12.30 22.46 -0.46
CA GLY A 107 -13.60 23.10 -0.68
C GLY A 107 -14.28 22.69 -1.99
N GLU A 108 -13.52 22.39 -3.04
CA GLU A 108 -14.04 21.89 -4.32
C GLU A 108 -14.55 20.46 -4.16
N TYR A 109 -13.77 19.62 -3.49
CA TYR A 109 -14.17 18.25 -3.22
C TYR A 109 -15.41 18.17 -2.32
N LEU A 110 -15.56 19.05 -1.33
CA LEU A 110 -16.78 19.10 -0.52
C LEU A 110 -18.05 19.34 -1.38
N ARG A 111 -17.98 20.19 -2.39
CA ARG A 111 -19.07 20.41 -3.35
C ARG A 111 -19.28 19.19 -4.25
N TYR A 112 -18.20 18.53 -4.66
CA TYR A 112 -18.22 17.34 -5.49
C TYR A 112 -18.77 16.09 -4.79
N LYS A 113 -18.81 16.06 -3.47
CA LYS A 113 -19.29 14.91 -2.66
C LYS A 113 -20.72 14.47 -2.99
N ALA A 114 -21.56 15.35 -3.51
CA ALA A 114 -22.90 14.96 -3.93
C ALA A 114 -22.87 13.99 -5.13
N GLU A 115 -22.01 14.24 -6.11
CA GLU A 115 -21.79 13.35 -7.25
C GLU A 115 -21.06 12.07 -6.81
N ALA A 116 -20.03 12.22 -5.97
CA ALA A 116 -19.34 11.07 -5.39
C ALA A 116 -20.29 10.11 -4.67
N TRP A 117 -21.27 10.65 -3.93
CA TRP A 117 -22.28 9.84 -3.24
C TRP A 117 -23.21 9.08 -4.19
N LYS A 118 -23.55 9.64 -5.35
CA LYS A 118 -24.35 8.92 -6.37
C LYS A 118 -23.57 7.70 -6.89
N ALA A 119 -22.29 7.89 -7.20
CA ALA A 119 -21.42 6.81 -7.66
C ALA A 119 -21.20 5.74 -6.58
N VAL A 120 -20.99 6.16 -5.32
CA VAL A 120 -20.85 5.26 -4.16
C VAL A 120 -22.07 4.36 -3.99
N ARG A 121 -23.27 4.93 -4.02
CA ARG A 121 -24.51 4.14 -3.88
C ARG A 121 -24.66 3.13 -5.02
N ARG A 122 -24.48 3.60 -6.25
CA ARG A 122 -24.59 2.74 -7.43
C ARG A 122 -23.60 1.58 -7.36
N ALA A 123 -22.34 1.87 -7.03
CA ALA A 123 -21.29 0.84 -6.89
C ALA A 123 -21.65 -0.19 -5.81
N TYR A 124 -22.17 0.27 -4.67
CA TYR A 124 -22.59 -0.63 -3.59
C TYR A 124 -23.79 -1.49 -4.00
N ASP A 125 -24.82 -0.87 -4.59
CA ASP A 125 -26.05 -1.56 -5.00
C ASP A 125 -25.75 -2.63 -6.05
N GLU A 126 -24.88 -2.33 -7.03
CA GLU A 126 -24.43 -3.28 -8.05
C GLU A 126 -23.54 -4.40 -7.44
N LEU A 127 -22.54 -4.05 -6.61
CA LEU A 127 -21.60 -5.02 -6.03
C LEU A 127 -22.30 -5.96 -5.06
N SER A 128 -23.26 -5.48 -4.29
CA SER A 128 -23.97 -6.27 -3.30
C SER A 128 -24.92 -7.31 -3.91
N THR A 129 -25.22 -7.19 -5.21
CA THR A 129 -26.11 -8.14 -5.90
C THR A 129 -25.45 -9.51 -5.98
N GLY A 130 -26.12 -10.53 -5.43
CA GLY A 130 -25.64 -11.93 -5.43
C GLY A 130 -24.64 -12.24 -4.33
N MET A 131 -24.32 -11.29 -3.43
CA MET A 131 -23.52 -11.57 -2.24
C MET A 131 -24.40 -12.04 -1.08
N ASP A 132 -23.87 -12.96 -0.27
CA ASP A 132 -24.50 -13.39 0.97
C ASP A 132 -24.29 -12.35 2.07
N VAL A 133 -23.12 -11.70 2.10
CA VAL A 133 -22.71 -10.72 3.11
C VAL A 133 -21.87 -9.63 2.49
N MET A 134 -22.06 -8.38 2.97
CA MET A 134 -21.15 -7.27 2.71
C MET A 134 -20.37 -6.89 3.98
N VAL A 135 -19.04 -6.74 3.87
CA VAL A 135 -18.22 -6.25 4.98
C VAL A 135 -17.65 -4.89 4.60
N LEU A 136 -18.06 -3.85 5.37
CA LEU A 136 -17.73 -2.48 5.05
C LEU A 136 -16.64 -1.93 5.98
N GLU A 137 -15.90 -0.97 5.47
CA GLU A 137 -14.90 -0.21 6.22
C GLU A 137 -15.20 1.28 6.20
N GLY A 138 -15.14 1.94 7.36
CA GLY A 138 -15.19 3.38 7.50
C GLY A 138 -13.82 4.04 7.34
N ALA A 139 -13.79 5.37 7.32
CA ALA A 139 -12.55 6.15 7.31
C ALA A 139 -12.49 7.08 8.52
N GLY A 140 -11.30 7.17 9.16
CA GLY A 140 -11.10 7.98 10.36
C GLY A 140 -12.08 7.61 11.47
N SER A 141 -12.78 8.61 12.00
CA SER A 141 -13.79 8.47 13.07
C SER A 141 -15.16 9.00 12.62
N PRO A 142 -16.28 8.34 12.98
CA PRO A 142 -17.62 8.90 12.75
C PRO A 142 -17.93 10.09 13.67
N ALA A 143 -17.06 10.39 14.64
CA ALA A 143 -17.21 11.50 15.58
C ALA A 143 -16.59 12.81 15.07
N GLU A 144 -16.07 12.86 13.83
CA GLU A 144 -15.61 14.09 13.19
C GLU A 144 -16.82 15.00 12.85
N ILE A 145 -17.33 15.72 13.89
CA ILE A 145 -18.57 16.49 13.80
C ILE A 145 -18.52 17.61 12.75
N ASN A 146 -17.34 18.17 12.50
CA ASN A 146 -17.08 19.17 11.46
C ASN A 146 -17.24 18.61 10.04
N LEU A 147 -17.06 17.30 9.84
CA LEU A 147 -17.18 16.63 8.54
C LEU A 147 -18.53 15.92 8.36
N ARG A 148 -19.35 15.85 9.40
CA ARG A 148 -20.58 15.04 9.44
C ARG A 148 -21.58 15.37 8.33
N ALA A 149 -21.74 16.64 7.97
CA ALA A 149 -22.64 17.07 6.89
C ALA A 149 -22.20 16.53 5.53
N HIS A 150 -20.92 16.25 5.38
CA HIS A 150 -20.29 15.79 4.13
C HIS A 150 -19.82 14.32 4.21
N ASP A 151 -20.24 13.59 5.26
CA ASP A 151 -19.89 12.18 5.41
C ASP A 151 -20.51 11.34 4.28
N ILE A 152 -19.69 10.56 3.58
CA ILE A 152 -20.13 9.56 2.59
C ILE A 152 -19.57 8.17 2.92
N VAL A 153 -18.73 8.05 3.95
CA VAL A 153 -17.94 6.82 4.19
C VAL A 153 -18.29 6.13 5.50
N ASN A 154 -18.74 6.86 6.52
CA ASN A 154 -19.06 6.31 7.83
C ASN A 154 -20.57 6.07 7.99
N MET A 155 -21.25 6.87 8.82
CA MET A 155 -22.65 6.61 9.21
C MET A 155 -23.64 6.76 8.06
N ARG A 156 -23.36 7.61 7.07
CA ARG A 156 -24.21 7.72 5.88
C ARG A 156 -24.19 6.42 5.05
N MET A 157 -23.00 5.83 4.90
CA MET A 157 -22.85 4.54 4.21
C MET A 157 -23.46 3.40 5.02
N ALA A 158 -23.23 3.37 6.34
CA ALA A 158 -23.84 2.40 7.22
C ALA A 158 -25.37 2.40 7.14
N ARG A 159 -25.99 3.59 7.02
CA ARG A 159 -27.46 3.71 6.83
C ARG A 159 -27.92 3.17 5.48
N HIS A 160 -27.17 3.47 4.40
CA HIS A 160 -27.51 3.00 3.05
C HIS A 160 -27.45 1.47 2.97
N ALA A 161 -26.36 0.89 3.47
CA ALA A 161 -26.16 -0.56 3.50
C ALA A 161 -27.03 -1.32 4.51
N GLY A 162 -27.70 -0.62 5.42
CA GLY A 162 -28.37 -1.26 6.55
C GLY A 162 -27.42 -1.95 7.54
N ALA A 163 -26.12 -1.57 7.53
CA ALA A 163 -25.06 -2.27 8.23
C ALA A 163 -25.14 -2.12 9.76
N HIS A 164 -24.79 -3.21 10.46
CA HIS A 164 -24.40 -3.17 11.86
C HIS A 164 -22.98 -2.65 12.00
N VAL A 165 -22.76 -1.67 12.88
CA VAL A 165 -21.46 -1.03 13.06
C VAL A 165 -20.75 -1.61 14.27
N LEU A 166 -19.50 -2.06 14.09
CA LEU A 166 -18.55 -2.34 15.16
C LEU A 166 -17.56 -1.18 15.24
N LEU A 167 -17.51 -0.53 16.42
CA LEU A 167 -16.60 0.57 16.64
C LEU A 167 -15.27 0.05 17.20
N VAL A 168 -14.19 0.27 16.47
CA VAL A 168 -12.85 -0.22 16.77
C VAL A 168 -12.04 0.86 17.48
N ALA A 169 -11.43 0.51 18.61
CA ALA A 169 -10.50 1.37 19.31
C ALA A 169 -9.12 0.72 19.44
N ASP A 170 -8.08 1.50 19.19
CA ASP A 170 -6.68 1.12 19.36
C ASP A 170 -6.29 1.33 20.85
N ILE A 171 -6.03 0.22 21.57
CA ILE A 171 -5.70 0.29 22.99
C ILE A 171 -4.22 0.60 23.25
N ASP A 172 -3.35 0.28 22.29
CA ASP A 172 -1.90 0.48 22.39
C ASP A 172 -1.52 1.97 22.55
N ARG A 173 -2.34 2.86 21.96
CA ARG A 173 -2.14 4.31 22.04
C ARG A 173 -2.61 4.95 23.36
N GLY A 174 -3.34 4.21 24.20
CA GLY A 174 -4.00 4.76 25.37
C GLY A 174 -5.30 5.54 25.06
N GLY A 175 -6.11 5.79 26.08
CA GLY A 175 -7.36 6.55 25.94
C GLY A 175 -8.49 5.85 25.17
N ALA A 176 -8.37 4.58 24.82
CA ALA A 176 -9.34 3.84 24.02
C ALA A 176 -10.77 3.88 24.60
N PHE A 177 -10.92 3.70 25.90
CA PHE A 177 -12.22 3.76 26.58
C PHE A 177 -12.87 5.13 26.53
N ALA A 178 -12.08 6.19 26.73
CA ALA A 178 -12.55 7.57 26.60
C ALA A 178 -12.98 7.87 25.15
N ALA A 179 -12.20 7.41 24.16
CA ALA A 179 -12.51 7.57 22.74
C ALA A 179 -13.82 6.86 22.36
N LEU A 180 -14.08 5.65 22.85
CA LEU A 180 -15.35 4.94 22.64
C LEU A 180 -16.53 5.71 23.23
N VAL A 181 -16.45 6.11 24.49
CA VAL A 181 -17.51 6.87 25.17
C VAL A 181 -17.73 8.22 24.49
N GLY A 182 -16.67 8.95 24.16
CA GLY A 182 -16.72 10.23 23.45
C GLY A 182 -17.36 10.10 22.07
N THR A 183 -16.96 9.10 21.29
CA THR A 183 -17.54 8.83 19.97
C THR A 183 -19.05 8.57 20.10
N MET A 184 -19.45 7.69 21.00
CA MET A 184 -20.87 7.40 21.24
C MET A 184 -21.65 8.62 21.70
N SER A 185 -21.06 9.50 22.49
CA SER A 185 -21.68 10.74 22.96
C SER A 185 -21.95 11.74 21.83
N LEU A 186 -21.01 11.84 20.87
CA LEU A 186 -21.09 12.76 19.73
C LEU A 186 -22.02 12.26 18.61
N LEU A 187 -22.27 10.96 18.53
CA LEU A 187 -23.20 10.41 17.54
C LEU A 187 -24.66 10.76 17.87
N GLY A 188 -25.46 11.04 16.83
CA GLY A 188 -26.91 11.20 16.97
C GLY A 188 -27.61 9.88 17.35
N ARG A 189 -28.84 9.97 17.85
CA ARG A 189 -29.62 8.82 18.33
C ARG A 189 -29.73 7.69 17.29
N ALA A 190 -30.03 8.04 16.04
CA ALA A 190 -30.18 7.06 14.96
C ALA A 190 -28.85 6.35 14.61
N ASP A 191 -27.73 7.09 14.65
CA ASP A 191 -26.40 6.55 14.36
C ASP A 191 -25.91 5.67 15.52
N ARG A 192 -26.12 6.10 16.77
CA ARG A 192 -25.85 5.29 17.97
C ARG A 192 -26.60 3.94 17.95
N ALA A 193 -27.83 3.95 17.46
CA ALA A 193 -28.63 2.71 17.37
C ALA A 193 -28.01 1.67 16.42
N ARG A 194 -27.23 2.10 15.43
CA ARG A 194 -26.54 1.20 14.48
C ARG A 194 -25.26 0.60 15.03
N VAL A 195 -24.63 1.23 16.03
CA VAL A 195 -23.47 0.65 16.70
C VAL A 195 -23.92 -0.58 17.48
N ALA A 196 -23.54 -1.75 17.02
CA ALA A 196 -23.90 -3.04 17.63
C ALA A 196 -22.96 -3.40 18.78
N GLY A 197 -21.70 -2.96 18.74
CA GLY A 197 -20.72 -3.25 19.78
C GLY A 197 -19.35 -2.65 19.49
N TYR A 198 -18.40 -3.00 20.34
CA TYR A 198 -17.03 -2.52 20.32
C TYR A 198 -16.03 -3.64 20.09
N VAL A 199 -14.91 -3.30 19.48
CA VAL A 199 -13.72 -4.14 19.37
C VAL A 199 -12.53 -3.34 19.89
N LEU A 200 -11.85 -3.84 20.91
CA LEU A 200 -10.53 -3.37 21.28
C LEU A 200 -9.50 -4.09 20.42
N ASN A 201 -8.63 -3.34 19.80
CA ASN A 201 -7.62 -3.89 18.90
C ASN A 201 -6.21 -3.55 19.39
N LYS A 202 -5.23 -4.33 18.96
CA LYS A 202 -3.82 -4.18 19.29
C LYS A 202 -3.52 -4.32 20.79
N PHE A 203 -4.21 -5.24 21.43
CA PHE A 203 -3.99 -5.49 22.86
C PHE A 203 -2.71 -6.29 23.10
N ARG A 204 -1.97 -5.91 24.14
CA ARG A 204 -0.80 -6.64 24.64
C ARG A 204 -1.02 -6.99 26.12
N GLY A 205 -0.78 -8.22 26.49
CA GLY A 205 -0.86 -8.70 27.88
C GLY A 205 -2.09 -9.56 28.16
N ASP A 206 -2.50 -9.63 29.42
CA ASP A 206 -3.61 -10.43 29.90
C ASP A 206 -4.95 -9.67 29.73
N ALA A 207 -5.80 -10.17 28.84
CA ALA A 207 -7.08 -9.53 28.51
C ALA A 207 -8.07 -9.53 29.71
N SER A 208 -7.93 -10.44 30.67
CA SER A 208 -8.80 -10.48 31.86
C SER A 208 -8.70 -9.23 32.74
N LEU A 209 -7.56 -8.55 32.69
CA LEU A 209 -7.34 -7.28 33.40
C LEU A 209 -8.23 -6.15 32.88
N LEU A 210 -8.80 -6.29 31.70
CA LEU A 210 -9.68 -5.29 31.07
C LEU A 210 -11.14 -5.42 31.55
N ASP A 211 -11.57 -6.55 32.11
CA ASP A 211 -12.96 -6.85 32.41
C ASP A 211 -13.69 -5.75 33.19
N PRO A 212 -13.13 -5.14 34.25
CA PRO A 212 -13.79 -4.06 34.95
C PRO A 212 -14.05 -2.81 34.08
N ALA A 213 -13.09 -2.48 33.19
CA ALA A 213 -13.19 -1.35 32.29
C ALA A 213 -14.19 -1.63 31.16
N LEU A 214 -14.17 -2.85 30.57
CA LEU A 214 -15.13 -3.28 29.56
C LEU A 214 -16.56 -3.22 30.12
N ALA A 215 -16.79 -3.72 31.34
CA ALA A 215 -18.08 -3.66 32.02
C ALA A 215 -18.53 -2.22 32.28
N ALA A 216 -17.62 -1.32 32.70
CA ALA A 216 -17.93 0.07 32.96
C ALA A 216 -18.38 0.82 31.68
N VAL A 217 -17.64 0.65 30.57
CA VAL A 217 -17.99 1.26 29.28
C VAL A 217 -19.29 0.68 28.73
N SER A 218 -19.48 -0.64 28.82
CA SER A 218 -20.71 -1.30 28.36
C SER A 218 -21.94 -0.79 29.10
N ARG A 219 -21.88 -0.66 30.43
CA ARG A 219 -22.97 -0.07 31.24
C ARG A 219 -23.28 1.38 30.83
N ARG A 220 -22.23 2.19 30.62
CA ARG A 220 -22.37 3.61 30.28
C ARG A 220 -22.98 3.82 28.88
N THR A 221 -22.57 3.02 27.92
CA THR A 221 -22.95 3.20 26.51
C THR A 221 -24.10 2.28 26.06
N ARG A 222 -24.43 1.26 26.87
CA ARG A 222 -25.41 0.21 26.57
C ARG A 222 -25.06 -0.57 25.29
N ARG A 223 -23.76 -0.81 25.08
CA ARG A 223 -23.24 -1.62 23.97
C ARG A 223 -22.18 -2.59 24.50
N PRO A 224 -22.19 -3.84 24.04
CA PRO A 224 -21.22 -4.84 24.48
C PRO A 224 -19.86 -4.63 23.78
N PHE A 225 -18.81 -5.14 24.38
CA PHE A 225 -17.60 -5.50 23.65
C PHE A 225 -17.81 -6.86 23.01
N LEU A 226 -17.46 -6.97 21.73
CA LEU A 226 -17.51 -8.21 20.96
C LEU A 226 -16.12 -8.84 20.81
N GLY A 227 -15.08 -8.18 21.28
CA GLY A 227 -13.77 -8.78 21.28
C GLY A 227 -12.65 -7.85 21.73
N VAL A 228 -11.56 -8.51 22.12
CA VAL A 228 -10.24 -7.93 22.37
C VAL A 228 -9.27 -8.67 21.48
N VAL A 229 -8.85 -8.02 20.39
CA VAL A 229 -7.95 -8.59 19.40
C VAL A 229 -6.51 -8.27 19.79
N PRO A 230 -5.64 -9.27 19.87
CA PRO A 230 -4.24 -9.06 20.25
C PRO A 230 -3.48 -8.23 19.20
N MET A 231 -2.37 -7.63 19.62
CA MET A 231 -1.39 -7.08 18.71
C MET A 231 -0.76 -8.24 17.92
N LEU A 232 -0.91 -8.19 16.61
CA LEU A 232 -0.27 -9.16 15.71
C LEU A 232 1.12 -8.64 15.34
N GLU A 233 2.13 -9.32 15.82
CA GLU A 233 3.53 -9.05 15.47
C GLU A 233 3.88 -9.78 14.17
N ASP A 234 4.80 -9.22 13.41
CA ASP A 234 5.35 -9.79 12.17
C ASP A 234 4.28 -10.17 11.11
N LEU A 235 3.19 -9.44 11.06
CA LEU A 235 2.19 -9.61 10.01
C LEU A 235 2.73 -9.07 8.68
N ARG A 236 2.89 -9.98 7.70
CA ARG A 236 3.51 -9.67 6.39
C ARG A 236 2.48 -9.33 5.32
N LEU A 237 1.48 -8.53 5.68
CA LEU A 237 0.46 -8.02 4.77
C LEU A 237 0.79 -6.60 4.31
N PRO A 238 0.40 -6.22 3.08
CA PRO A 238 0.55 -4.86 2.58
C PRO A 238 -0.12 -3.82 3.48
N GLU A 239 0.60 -2.74 3.78
CA GLU A 239 0.04 -1.63 4.54
C GLU A 239 -0.79 -0.70 3.64
N GLU A 240 -1.85 -0.11 4.20
CA GLU A 240 -2.75 0.80 3.49
C GLU A 240 -2.07 2.11 3.12
N ASP A 241 -1.27 2.66 4.03
CA ASP A 241 -0.61 3.95 3.85
C ASP A 241 0.85 3.94 4.36
N SER A 242 1.57 5.01 4.07
CA SER A 242 2.96 5.16 4.48
C SER A 242 3.16 5.68 5.91
N VAL A 243 2.11 5.76 6.74
CA VAL A 243 2.23 6.34 8.09
C VAL A 243 3.10 5.46 8.98
N SER A 244 2.84 4.16 9.03
CA SER A 244 3.67 3.22 9.80
C SER A 244 5.11 3.22 9.31
N PHE A 245 5.31 3.24 8.00
CA PHE A 245 6.61 3.37 7.36
C PHE A 245 7.34 4.65 7.80
N LYS A 246 6.69 5.82 7.69
CA LYS A 246 7.26 7.12 8.08
C LYS A 246 7.55 7.24 9.58
N LEU A 247 6.78 6.55 10.41
CA LEU A 247 7.01 6.47 11.85
C LEU A 247 8.11 5.46 12.23
N GLY A 248 8.62 4.68 11.27
CA GLY A 248 9.64 3.65 11.52
C GLY A 248 9.13 2.44 12.30
N ILE A 249 7.82 2.21 12.30
CA ILE A 249 7.15 1.10 13.01
C ILE A 249 6.70 -0.03 12.07
N THR A 250 7.04 0.04 10.79
CA THR A 250 6.72 -1.02 9.83
C THR A 250 7.51 -2.28 10.17
N PRO A 251 6.87 -3.43 10.43
CA PRO A 251 7.55 -4.69 10.72
C PRO A 251 8.53 -5.09 9.61
N GLY A 252 9.69 -5.61 9.99
CA GLY A 252 10.72 -6.04 9.04
C GLY A 252 11.56 -4.91 8.42
N LEU A 253 11.38 -3.65 8.84
CA LEU A 253 12.28 -2.54 8.53
C LEU A 253 13.19 -2.26 9.74
N SER A 254 14.51 -2.39 9.55
CA SER A 254 15.49 -2.07 10.59
C SER A 254 15.77 -0.56 10.63
N ALA A 255 15.93 0.01 11.83
CA ALA A 255 16.45 1.37 11.95
C ALA A 255 17.91 1.44 11.43
N PRO A 256 18.37 2.59 10.89
CA PRO A 256 19.71 2.74 10.30
C PRO A 256 20.87 2.34 11.24
N HIS A 257 20.64 2.35 12.54
CA HIS A 257 21.64 2.11 13.59
C HIS A 257 21.25 1.04 14.62
N ALA A 258 20.30 0.14 14.33
CA ALA A 258 20.03 -0.99 15.22
C ALA A 258 21.21 -1.99 15.19
N ALA A 259 22.34 -1.59 15.77
CA ALA A 259 23.51 -2.42 16.05
C ALA A 259 23.26 -3.34 17.27
N GLY A 260 22.15 -4.08 17.27
CA GLY A 260 21.76 -4.93 18.41
C GLY A 260 21.21 -6.31 18.02
N GLY A 261 21.09 -6.59 16.72
CA GLY A 261 20.84 -7.95 16.24
C GLY A 261 22.16 -8.74 16.16
N ASP A 262 22.11 -10.06 16.39
CA ASP A 262 23.25 -10.97 16.28
C ASP A 262 24.13 -10.61 15.08
N ALA A 263 25.37 -10.17 15.32
CA ALA A 263 26.31 -9.75 14.28
C ALA A 263 26.51 -10.86 13.23
N ALA A 264 26.53 -12.13 13.67
CA ALA A 264 26.62 -13.30 12.80
C ALA A 264 25.43 -13.47 11.85
N HIS A 265 24.22 -13.05 12.25
CA HIS A 265 23.04 -13.07 11.39
C HIS A 265 23.10 -11.95 10.35
N ALA A 266 23.60 -10.77 10.74
CA ALA A 266 23.76 -9.62 9.84
C ALA A 266 24.80 -9.88 8.73
N GLU A 267 25.84 -10.65 9.01
CA GLU A 267 26.88 -11.00 8.01
C GLU A 267 26.37 -11.89 6.89
N ASN A 268 25.34 -12.71 7.13
CA ASN A 268 24.77 -13.64 6.16
C ASN A 268 23.54 -13.08 5.41
N CYS A 269 23.14 -11.86 5.67
CA CYS A 269 22.02 -11.20 4.99
C CYS A 269 22.51 -10.19 3.94
N LEU A 270 21.75 -10.05 2.86
CA LEU A 270 21.90 -8.93 1.93
C LEU A 270 21.41 -7.64 2.61
N ASP A 271 22.18 -6.57 2.49
CA ASP A 271 21.79 -5.24 2.94
C ASP A 271 21.05 -4.51 1.82
N ILE A 272 19.75 -4.30 1.96
CA ILE A 272 18.91 -3.60 0.99
C ILE A 272 18.45 -2.28 1.61
N VAL A 273 18.68 -1.18 0.88
CA VAL A 273 18.29 0.16 1.31
C VAL A 273 17.15 0.70 0.48
N LEU A 274 16.08 1.11 1.15
CA LEU A 274 15.04 1.96 0.59
C LEU A 274 15.37 3.42 0.86
N VAL A 275 15.34 4.25 -0.17
CA VAL A 275 15.42 5.71 -0.02
C VAL A 275 14.05 6.24 0.41
N ASP A 276 13.98 6.90 1.59
CA ASP A 276 12.74 7.53 2.07
C ASP A 276 12.50 8.85 1.33
N LEU A 277 11.42 8.91 0.60
CA LEU A 277 10.98 10.10 -0.13
C LEU A 277 9.77 10.74 0.57
N PRO A 278 9.67 12.08 0.64
CA PRO A 278 8.49 12.76 1.19
C PRO A 278 7.18 12.34 0.55
N HIS A 279 7.19 12.10 -0.77
CA HIS A 279 6.01 11.72 -1.55
C HIS A 279 6.06 10.27 -2.04
N ILE A 280 6.72 9.38 -1.26
CA ILE A 280 6.78 7.95 -1.59
C ILE A 280 5.37 7.40 -1.88
N SER A 281 5.26 6.64 -2.95
CA SER A 281 4.03 5.95 -3.34
C SER A 281 4.31 4.51 -3.75
N ASN A 282 3.33 3.63 -3.54
CA ASN A 282 3.43 2.21 -3.85
C ASN A 282 4.66 1.51 -3.22
N PHE A 283 5.01 1.89 -1.98
CA PHE A 283 6.13 1.27 -1.25
C PHE A 283 5.91 -0.23 -1.00
N THR A 284 4.71 -0.74 -1.26
CA THR A 284 4.39 -2.17 -1.28
C THR A 284 5.18 -2.98 -2.31
N ASP A 285 5.86 -2.33 -3.25
CA ASP A 285 6.85 -2.97 -4.14
C ASP A 285 7.97 -3.70 -3.36
N LEU A 286 8.16 -3.37 -2.07
CA LEU A 286 9.17 -3.97 -1.21
C LEU A 286 8.65 -5.13 -0.36
N ASP A 287 7.35 -5.36 -0.34
CA ASP A 287 6.75 -6.35 0.57
C ASP A 287 7.28 -7.76 0.30
N ALA A 288 7.51 -8.11 -0.96
CA ALA A 288 8.11 -9.38 -1.34
C ALA A 288 9.57 -9.52 -0.86
N LEU A 289 10.34 -8.44 -0.80
CA LEU A 289 11.70 -8.44 -0.26
C LEU A 289 11.73 -8.55 1.26
N ARG A 290 10.71 -8.04 1.95
CA ARG A 290 10.59 -8.09 3.41
C ARG A 290 10.38 -9.50 3.96
N VAL A 291 9.84 -10.42 3.16
CA VAL A 291 9.60 -11.81 3.58
C VAL A 291 10.81 -12.71 3.39
N GLU A 292 11.84 -12.26 2.71
CA GLU A 292 13.04 -13.05 2.42
C GLU A 292 13.96 -13.16 3.64
N ALA A 293 14.21 -14.38 4.09
CA ALA A 293 15.01 -14.65 5.30
C ALA A 293 16.47 -14.16 5.21
N GLY A 294 17.01 -14.06 3.99
CA GLY A 294 18.39 -13.59 3.76
C GLY A 294 18.49 -12.10 3.41
N VAL A 295 17.47 -11.30 3.76
CA VAL A 295 17.40 -9.86 3.45
C VAL A 295 17.26 -9.06 4.74
N ARG A 296 18.12 -8.05 4.88
CA ARG A 296 17.97 -6.97 5.85
C ARG A 296 17.55 -5.71 5.09
N LEU A 297 16.29 -5.34 5.22
CA LEU A 297 15.76 -4.12 4.59
C LEU A 297 15.83 -2.97 5.61
N ARG A 298 16.45 -1.86 5.22
CA ARG A 298 16.53 -0.63 6.01
C ARG A 298 16.22 0.60 5.18
N VAL A 299 15.99 1.72 5.85
CA VAL A 299 15.59 2.98 5.23
C VAL A 299 16.70 4.00 5.36
N ALA A 300 17.00 4.74 4.31
CA ALA A 300 17.92 5.89 4.34
C ALA A 300 17.15 7.19 4.07
N ARG A 301 17.30 8.16 4.97
CA ARG A 301 16.70 9.51 4.94
C ARG A 301 17.71 10.59 4.62
N ARG A 302 18.98 10.27 4.76
CA ARG A 302 20.11 11.18 4.56
C ARG A 302 21.25 10.45 3.84
N GLY A 303 22.10 11.23 3.18
CA GLY A 303 23.21 10.66 2.41
C GLY A 303 24.22 9.84 3.24
N ASP A 304 24.44 10.21 4.50
CA ASP A 304 25.31 9.49 5.43
C ASP A 304 24.75 8.15 5.91
N GLU A 305 23.45 7.93 5.78
CA GLU A 305 22.76 6.68 6.12
C GLU A 305 22.79 5.63 4.99
N LEU A 306 23.17 6.02 3.78
CA LEU A 306 23.17 5.11 2.63
C LEU A 306 24.15 3.94 2.82
N GLY A 307 25.39 4.23 3.20
CA GLY A 307 26.42 3.21 3.37
C GLY A 307 26.85 2.55 2.06
N ALA A 308 27.11 1.25 2.12
CA ALA A 308 27.52 0.41 0.98
C ALA A 308 26.64 -0.86 0.89
N PRO A 309 25.34 -0.72 0.66
CA PRO A 309 24.42 -1.85 0.57
C PRO A 309 24.61 -2.67 -0.70
N ASP A 310 24.01 -3.85 -0.73
CA ASP A 310 24.01 -4.72 -1.91
C ASP A 310 22.99 -4.25 -2.97
N LEU A 311 21.88 -3.66 -2.51
CA LEU A 311 20.84 -3.08 -3.37
C LEU A 311 20.31 -1.79 -2.76
N VAL A 312 20.26 -0.73 -3.57
CA VAL A 312 19.54 0.50 -3.24
C VAL A 312 18.29 0.58 -4.10
N ILE A 313 17.16 0.88 -3.47
CA ILE A 313 15.88 1.07 -4.17
C ILE A 313 15.45 2.54 -4.01
N LEU A 314 15.37 3.23 -5.14
CA LEU A 314 14.74 4.54 -5.27
C LEU A 314 13.27 4.29 -5.66
N PRO A 315 12.32 4.51 -4.75
CA PRO A 315 10.93 4.05 -4.92
C PRO A 315 10.12 4.96 -5.84
N GLY A 316 8.87 4.56 -6.06
CA GLY A 316 7.87 5.39 -6.70
C GLY A 316 7.57 6.67 -5.91
N SER A 317 7.28 7.74 -6.64
CA SER A 317 6.92 9.05 -6.08
C SER A 317 5.63 9.55 -6.69
N LYS A 318 4.87 10.31 -5.90
CA LYS A 318 3.70 11.08 -6.37
C LYS A 318 4.08 12.50 -6.79
N ASN A 319 5.30 12.92 -6.48
CA ASN A 319 5.86 14.21 -6.87
C ASN A 319 7.38 14.09 -7.07
N SER A 320 7.77 13.60 -8.24
CA SER A 320 9.17 13.31 -8.59
C SER A 320 10.02 14.57 -8.60
N ILE A 321 9.44 15.72 -8.95
CA ILE A 321 10.14 17.02 -8.96
C ILE A 321 10.48 17.48 -7.53
N ALA A 322 9.51 17.47 -6.62
CA ALA A 322 9.74 17.83 -5.23
C ALA A 322 10.72 16.86 -4.55
N ASP A 323 10.60 15.57 -4.84
CA ASP A 323 11.47 14.55 -4.26
C ASP A 323 12.90 14.65 -4.80
N MET A 324 13.12 15.05 -6.05
CA MET A 324 14.47 15.38 -6.55
C MET A 324 15.12 16.53 -5.77
N ARG A 325 14.36 17.58 -5.45
CA ARG A 325 14.86 18.69 -4.60
C ARG A 325 15.22 18.20 -3.20
N PHE A 326 14.37 17.35 -2.63
CA PHE A 326 14.65 16.72 -1.33
C PHE A 326 15.93 15.86 -1.37
N LEU A 327 16.14 15.04 -2.41
CA LEU A 327 17.35 14.23 -2.55
C LEU A 327 18.62 15.07 -2.55
N ARG A 328 18.59 16.28 -3.14
CA ARG A 328 19.72 17.21 -3.10
C ARG A 328 19.92 17.81 -1.71
N GLN A 329 18.84 18.26 -1.08
CA GLN A 329 18.89 18.91 0.24
C GLN A 329 19.34 17.95 1.34
N SER A 330 18.95 16.69 1.27
CA SER A 330 19.32 15.66 2.25
C SER A 330 20.71 15.06 2.03
N GLY A 331 21.42 15.42 0.95
CA GLY A 331 22.69 14.83 0.56
C GLY A 331 22.57 13.47 -0.12
N LEU A 332 21.36 12.90 -0.21
CA LEU A 332 21.12 11.60 -0.86
C LEU A 332 21.50 11.62 -2.33
N ALA A 333 21.27 12.71 -3.07
CA ALA A 333 21.64 12.79 -4.49
C ALA A 333 23.14 12.56 -4.72
N GLY A 334 24.00 13.15 -3.91
CA GLY A 334 25.46 12.94 -3.96
C GLY A 334 25.84 11.51 -3.60
N ALA A 335 25.26 10.97 -2.54
CA ALA A 335 25.51 9.61 -2.08
C ALA A 335 25.08 8.54 -3.11
N LEU A 336 23.91 8.71 -3.75
CA LEU A 336 23.40 7.83 -4.81
C LEU A 336 24.28 7.87 -6.06
N ARG A 337 24.76 9.05 -6.49
CA ARG A 337 25.68 9.16 -7.61
C ARG A 337 27.01 8.46 -7.31
N GLY A 338 27.58 8.70 -6.14
CA GLY A 338 28.82 8.02 -5.71
C GLY A 338 28.64 6.50 -5.61
N TYR A 339 27.51 6.04 -5.10
CA TYR A 339 27.18 4.60 -5.04
C TYR A 339 27.08 3.99 -6.45
N ALA A 340 26.33 4.60 -7.36
CA ALA A 340 26.15 4.12 -8.73
C ALA A 340 27.47 4.08 -9.49
N GLN A 341 28.33 5.11 -9.36
CA GLN A 341 29.65 5.12 -9.99
C GLN A 341 30.55 3.98 -9.51
N ARG A 342 30.54 3.70 -8.20
CA ARG A 342 31.27 2.55 -7.63
C ARG A 342 30.69 1.24 -8.15
N ALA A 343 29.36 1.08 -8.14
CA ALA A 343 28.71 -0.14 -8.61
C ALA A 343 29.06 -0.46 -10.08
N LEU A 344 29.04 0.53 -10.97
CA LEU A 344 29.43 0.40 -12.37
C LEU A 344 30.91 0.05 -12.56
N LYS A 345 31.80 0.66 -11.74
CA LYS A 345 33.25 0.48 -11.84
C LYS A 345 33.73 -0.83 -11.22
N GLU A 346 33.21 -1.16 -10.04
CA GLU A 346 33.69 -2.28 -9.22
C GLU A 346 32.91 -3.57 -9.47
N GLY A 347 31.79 -3.52 -10.19
CA GLY A 347 30.94 -4.66 -10.45
C GLY A 347 30.23 -5.20 -9.19
N ARG A 348 29.98 -4.35 -8.21
CA ARG A 348 29.29 -4.69 -6.94
C ARG A 348 28.22 -3.70 -6.57
N GLY A 349 27.11 -4.23 -6.08
CA GLY A 349 25.93 -3.42 -5.71
C GLY A 349 25.08 -3.05 -6.92
N VAL A 350 23.83 -2.71 -6.64
CA VAL A 350 22.82 -2.35 -7.64
C VAL A 350 22.00 -1.16 -7.14
N LEU A 351 21.74 -0.21 -8.02
CA LEU A 351 20.77 0.87 -7.82
C LEU A 351 19.57 0.65 -8.73
N ALA A 352 18.40 0.43 -8.15
CA ALA A 352 17.14 0.21 -8.85
C ALA A 352 16.18 1.37 -8.63
N GLY A 353 15.56 1.89 -9.69
CA GLY A 353 14.52 2.93 -9.62
C GLY A 353 13.16 2.39 -10.06
N ILE A 354 12.11 2.59 -9.24
CA ILE A 354 10.75 2.16 -9.57
C ILE A 354 9.90 3.39 -9.89
N CYS A 355 9.26 3.43 -11.04
CA CYS A 355 8.34 4.47 -11.50
C CYS A 355 8.95 5.89 -11.35
N GLY A 356 8.56 6.69 -10.36
CA GLY A 356 9.20 7.97 -10.06
C GLY A 356 10.71 7.84 -9.81
N GLY A 357 11.15 6.71 -9.24
CA GLY A 357 12.57 6.38 -9.08
C GLY A 357 13.30 6.27 -10.42
N LEU A 358 12.73 5.60 -11.42
CA LEU A 358 13.27 5.58 -12.78
C LEU A 358 13.40 7.00 -13.35
N GLN A 359 12.37 7.83 -13.20
CA GLN A 359 12.36 9.21 -13.69
C GLN A 359 13.51 10.02 -13.05
N MET A 360 13.68 9.89 -11.73
CA MET A 360 14.75 10.57 -10.99
C MET A 360 16.16 10.07 -11.32
N LEU A 361 16.32 8.84 -11.79
CA LEU A 361 17.61 8.32 -12.29
C LEU A 361 18.03 8.98 -13.62
N GLY A 362 17.08 9.55 -14.36
CA GLY A 362 17.30 10.20 -15.65
C GLY A 362 18.08 11.53 -15.58
N GLN A 363 18.18 12.19 -16.71
CA GLN A 363 18.86 13.48 -16.87
C GLN A 363 17.94 14.64 -16.49
N ASP A 364 16.65 14.60 -16.88
CA ASP A 364 15.68 15.66 -16.66
C ASP A 364 14.26 15.12 -16.52
N ILE A 365 13.44 15.83 -15.72
CA ILE A 365 12.00 15.56 -15.55
C ILE A 365 11.27 16.86 -15.90
N ALA A 366 10.53 16.88 -17.00
CA ALA A 366 9.73 18.00 -17.44
C ALA A 366 8.25 17.81 -17.10
N ASP A 367 7.62 18.85 -16.54
CA ASP A 367 6.19 18.88 -16.21
C ASP A 367 5.49 20.09 -16.86
N PRO A 368 5.34 20.08 -18.18
CA PRO A 368 4.76 21.21 -18.93
C PRO A 368 3.29 21.45 -18.60
N LEU A 369 2.59 20.44 -18.06
CA LEU A 369 1.15 20.48 -17.74
C LEU A 369 0.86 20.75 -16.26
N ASN A 370 1.87 21.02 -15.44
CA ASN A 370 1.72 21.19 -13.98
C ASN A 370 1.00 20.02 -13.30
N LEU A 371 1.34 18.80 -13.70
CA LEU A 371 0.77 17.58 -13.10
C LEU A 371 1.34 17.31 -11.71
N GLU A 372 2.54 17.76 -11.45
CA GLU A 372 3.18 17.76 -10.12
C GLU A 372 3.38 19.22 -9.66
N GLU A 373 4.54 19.81 -9.89
CA GLU A 373 4.87 21.20 -9.51
C GLU A 373 5.08 22.14 -10.71
N GLY A 374 5.06 21.58 -11.92
CA GLY A 374 5.35 22.31 -13.14
C GLY A 374 6.82 22.61 -13.38
N GLY A 375 7.14 23.06 -14.59
CA GLY A 375 8.51 23.35 -14.99
C GLY A 375 9.34 22.12 -15.30
N SER A 376 10.63 22.17 -15.05
CA SER A 376 11.54 21.03 -15.16
C SER A 376 12.51 20.98 -13.98
N GLU A 377 13.01 19.78 -13.71
CA GLU A 377 13.97 19.52 -12.64
C GLU A 377 15.01 18.54 -13.13
N PRO A 378 16.32 18.87 -13.08
CA PRO A 378 17.37 17.92 -13.44
C PRO A 378 17.30 16.67 -12.58
N GLY A 379 17.44 15.50 -13.16
CA GLY A 379 17.50 14.23 -12.45
C GLY A 379 18.88 13.97 -11.81
N LEU A 380 19.13 12.71 -11.46
CA LEU A 380 20.44 12.27 -10.96
C LEU A 380 21.48 12.15 -12.10
N GLY A 381 21.05 12.10 -13.36
CA GLY A 381 21.93 11.95 -14.52
C GLY A 381 22.68 10.61 -14.57
N LEU A 382 22.09 9.57 -13.98
CA LEU A 382 22.67 8.22 -13.91
C LEU A 382 22.27 7.34 -15.08
N LEU A 383 21.09 7.60 -15.66
CA LEU A 383 20.63 6.99 -16.89
C LEU A 383 20.50 8.06 -17.98
N PRO A 384 20.95 7.81 -19.21
CA PRO A 384 20.84 8.77 -20.32
C PRO A 384 19.42 8.77 -20.91
N LEU A 385 18.44 9.05 -20.08
CA LEU A 385 17.03 9.20 -20.44
C LEU A 385 16.46 10.50 -19.91
N THR A 386 15.44 11.00 -20.59
CA THR A 386 14.64 12.15 -20.17
C THR A 386 13.20 11.70 -19.94
N THR A 387 12.51 12.38 -19.04
CA THR A 387 11.11 12.12 -18.73
C THR A 387 10.27 13.37 -18.95
N GLU A 388 9.14 13.22 -19.64
CA GLU A 388 8.09 14.23 -19.74
C GLU A 388 6.81 13.73 -19.08
N LEU A 389 6.24 14.52 -18.17
CA LEU A 389 4.95 14.21 -17.55
C LEU A 389 3.82 14.62 -18.49
N GLY A 390 3.17 13.63 -19.09
CA GLY A 390 2.09 13.82 -20.06
C GLY A 390 0.70 13.82 -19.43
N GLY A 391 -0.29 14.38 -20.15
CA GLY A 391 -1.67 14.47 -19.66
C GLY A 391 -2.40 13.12 -19.50
N ALA A 392 -2.05 12.14 -20.33
CA ALA A 392 -2.64 10.80 -20.25
C ALA A 392 -1.90 9.94 -19.21
N LYS A 393 -2.63 9.44 -18.20
CA LYS A 393 -2.10 8.51 -17.22
C LYS A 393 -2.07 7.10 -17.79
N CYS A 394 -0.93 6.43 -17.72
CA CYS A 394 -0.82 5.01 -17.98
C CYS A 394 -1.41 4.25 -16.78
N LEU A 395 -2.38 3.38 -17.06
CA LEU A 395 -3.01 2.47 -16.08
C LEU A 395 -3.19 1.13 -16.77
N ARG A 396 -2.30 0.17 -16.52
CA ARG A 396 -2.41 -1.17 -17.12
C ARG A 396 -1.77 -2.25 -16.28
N ARG A 397 -2.34 -3.44 -16.32
CA ARG A 397 -1.65 -4.67 -15.91
C ARG A 397 -0.68 -5.04 -17.03
N THR A 398 0.52 -5.44 -16.64
CA THR A 398 1.59 -5.71 -17.61
C THR A 398 2.31 -6.99 -17.24
N SER A 399 2.50 -7.86 -18.24
CA SER A 399 3.38 -9.02 -18.16
C SER A 399 4.53 -8.83 -19.14
N GLY A 400 5.69 -9.30 -18.76
CA GLY A 400 6.89 -9.12 -19.59
C GLY A 400 8.03 -10.02 -19.15
N ARG A 401 9.23 -9.64 -19.53
CA ARG A 401 10.46 -10.36 -19.23
C ARG A 401 11.53 -9.43 -18.68
N ALA A 402 12.19 -9.89 -17.64
CA ALA A 402 13.46 -9.34 -17.17
C ALA A 402 14.59 -10.04 -17.90
N LEU A 403 15.46 -9.27 -18.54
CA LEU A 403 16.57 -9.82 -19.34
C LEU A 403 17.71 -10.30 -18.44
N ALA A 404 18.55 -11.20 -18.96
CA ALA A 404 19.61 -11.89 -18.22
C ALA A 404 20.56 -10.95 -17.46
N ALA A 405 20.81 -9.74 -17.96
CA ALA A 405 21.64 -8.74 -17.28
C ALA A 405 21.14 -8.36 -15.89
N LEU A 406 19.83 -8.51 -15.59
CA LEU A 406 19.24 -8.21 -14.27
C LEU A 406 19.45 -9.34 -13.26
N ALA A 407 19.28 -10.59 -13.66
CA ALA A 407 19.23 -11.71 -12.73
C ALA A 407 20.09 -12.92 -13.11
N GLY A 408 20.85 -12.84 -14.23
CA GLY A 408 21.69 -13.91 -14.76
C GLY A 408 21.00 -14.78 -15.82
N GLU A 409 19.68 -14.72 -15.88
CA GLU A 409 18.84 -15.43 -16.85
C GLU A 409 17.61 -14.60 -17.22
N GLU A 410 16.94 -14.96 -18.31
CA GLU A 410 15.72 -14.29 -18.73
C GLU A 410 14.52 -14.88 -17.99
N LEU A 411 13.77 -14.02 -17.28
CA LEU A 411 12.70 -14.43 -16.39
C LEU A 411 11.41 -13.66 -16.64
N ALA A 412 10.28 -14.35 -16.52
CA ALA A 412 8.97 -13.72 -16.59
C ALA A 412 8.74 -12.81 -15.38
N VAL A 413 8.18 -11.64 -15.64
CA VAL A 413 7.74 -10.69 -14.62
C VAL A 413 6.32 -10.24 -14.90
N THR A 414 5.57 -9.97 -13.85
CA THR A 414 4.21 -9.45 -13.91
C THR A 414 4.05 -8.30 -12.95
N GLY A 415 3.16 -7.37 -13.26
CA GLY A 415 2.92 -6.23 -12.39
C GLY A 415 1.89 -5.28 -12.98
N TYR A 416 2.05 -4.00 -12.68
CA TYR A 416 1.19 -2.95 -13.21
C TYR A 416 1.96 -1.65 -13.40
N GLU A 417 1.50 -0.83 -14.34
CA GLU A 417 2.01 0.51 -14.58
C GLU A 417 0.97 1.56 -14.16
N ILE A 418 1.44 2.59 -13.45
CA ILE A 418 0.58 3.66 -12.94
C ILE A 418 1.35 4.99 -12.89
N HIS A 419 1.49 5.67 -14.01
CA HIS A 419 2.30 6.87 -14.12
C HIS A 419 1.78 7.85 -15.18
N HIS A 420 2.20 9.12 -15.09
CA HIS A 420 2.01 10.15 -16.11
C HIS A 420 3.24 10.32 -16.99
N GLY A 421 4.42 9.96 -16.49
CA GLY A 421 5.68 10.16 -17.18
C GLY A 421 5.85 9.25 -18.39
N ARG A 422 6.49 9.78 -19.41
CA ARG A 422 7.03 9.05 -20.55
C ARG A 422 8.53 9.24 -20.55
N SER A 423 9.28 8.17 -20.36
CA SER A 423 10.73 8.20 -20.37
C SER A 423 11.26 7.53 -21.64
N GLY A 424 12.34 8.08 -22.16
CA GLY A 424 13.04 7.54 -23.33
C GLY A 424 14.48 8.05 -23.41
N PRO A 425 15.29 7.49 -24.35
CA PRO A 425 16.65 7.97 -24.57
C PRO A 425 16.71 9.47 -24.77
N SER A 426 17.73 10.13 -24.19
CA SER A 426 17.95 11.55 -24.40
C SER A 426 18.37 11.84 -25.85
N ALA A 427 18.10 13.06 -26.32
CA ALA A 427 18.49 13.45 -27.68
C ALA A 427 20.01 13.28 -27.93
N ALA A 428 20.84 13.59 -26.93
CA ALA A 428 22.29 13.41 -27.01
C ALA A 428 22.70 11.94 -27.20
N GLU A 429 21.99 10.97 -26.63
CA GLU A 429 22.27 9.55 -26.83
C GLU A 429 21.83 9.05 -28.20
N VAL A 430 20.70 9.55 -28.69
CA VAL A 430 20.22 9.23 -30.04
C VAL A 430 21.24 9.69 -31.11
N GLU A 431 21.86 10.87 -30.89
CA GLU A 431 22.84 11.43 -31.80
C GLU A 431 24.22 10.74 -31.72
N THR A 432 24.68 10.40 -30.52
CA THR A 432 26.07 9.96 -30.29
C THR A 432 26.26 8.46 -30.37
N LYS A 433 25.15 7.65 -30.30
CA LYS A 433 25.20 6.17 -30.14
C LYS A 433 26.10 5.74 -28.96
N ALA A 434 26.34 6.65 -27.99
CA ALA A 434 27.25 6.41 -26.88
C ALA A 434 26.55 5.56 -25.81
N ALA A 435 27.34 4.75 -25.11
CA ALA A 435 27.03 3.85 -23.98
C ALA A 435 25.56 3.44 -23.88
N ALA A 436 25.24 2.36 -24.56
CA ALA A 436 23.89 1.89 -24.82
C ALA A 436 23.02 1.78 -23.57
N LEU A 437 22.10 2.73 -23.41
CA LEU A 437 20.93 2.53 -22.58
C LEU A 437 20.23 1.26 -23.06
N THR A 438 20.29 0.21 -22.27
CA THR A 438 19.77 -1.10 -22.67
C THR A 438 18.38 -1.29 -22.10
N PRO A 439 17.37 -1.65 -22.90
CA PRO A 439 16.13 -2.18 -22.38
C PRO A 439 16.44 -3.43 -21.55
N LEU A 440 16.05 -3.43 -20.28
CA LEU A 440 16.29 -4.55 -19.35
C LEU A 440 15.02 -5.27 -18.94
N LEU A 441 13.89 -4.60 -19.08
CA LEU A 441 12.57 -5.20 -18.95
C LEU A 441 11.76 -4.84 -20.20
N THR A 442 11.08 -5.82 -20.76
CA THR A 442 10.24 -5.65 -21.96
C THR A 442 8.89 -6.31 -21.75
N ASP A 443 7.85 -5.77 -22.35
CA ASP A 443 6.54 -6.44 -22.39
C ASP A 443 6.52 -7.54 -23.47
N HIS A 444 5.38 -8.21 -23.60
CA HIS A 444 5.18 -9.28 -24.57
C HIS A 444 5.27 -8.82 -26.05
N THR A 445 5.21 -7.51 -26.30
CA THR A 445 5.37 -6.93 -27.65
C THR A 445 6.82 -6.52 -27.93
N GLY A 446 7.70 -6.63 -26.94
CA GLY A 446 9.08 -6.14 -27.00
C GLY A 446 9.24 -4.67 -26.66
N GLN A 447 8.16 -3.97 -26.24
CA GLN A 447 8.26 -2.60 -25.77
C GLN A 447 8.99 -2.53 -24.43
N ALA A 448 9.91 -1.58 -24.29
CA ALA A 448 10.67 -1.41 -23.05
C ALA A 448 9.77 -0.95 -21.90
N LEU A 449 9.84 -1.67 -20.79
CA LEU A 449 9.25 -1.35 -19.48
C LEU A 449 10.27 -0.77 -18.52
N GLY A 450 11.54 -0.89 -18.82
CA GLY A 450 12.64 -0.43 -17.99
C GLY A 450 13.97 -0.49 -18.73
N TRP A 451 14.91 0.32 -18.25
CA TRP A 451 16.22 0.52 -18.85
C TRP A 451 17.32 0.48 -17.81
N GLY A 452 18.54 0.26 -18.24
CA GLY A 452 19.69 0.35 -17.34
C GLY A 452 21.03 0.36 -18.03
N LEU A 453 22.05 0.44 -17.20
CA LEU A 453 23.46 0.36 -17.56
C LEU A 453 24.08 -0.85 -16.88
N ALA A 454 24.87 -1.60 -17.65
CA ALA A 454 25.64 -2.72 -17.15
C ALA A 454 27.03 -2.26 -16.68
N GLY A 455 27.58 -2.96 -15.69
CA GLY A 455 28.99 -2.87 -15.32
C GLY A 455 29.90 -3.60 -16.32
N ALA A 456 31.19 -3.61 -16.04
CA ALA A 456 32.18 -4.28 -16.87
C ALA A 456 31.97 -5.80 -16.97
N ASP A 457 31.27 -6.38 -16.02
CA ASP A 457 30.89 -7.79 -15.95
C ASP A 457 29.61 -8.15 -16.76
N GLY A 458 29.01 -7.16 -17.42
CA GLY A 458 27.76 -7.31 -18.18
C GLY A 458 26.48 -7.35 -17.31
N ALA A 459 26.59 -7.34 -15.98
CA ALA A 459 25.44 -7.31 -15.09
C ALA A 459 24.90 -5.88 -14.93
N ALA A 460 23.56 -5.74 -14.90
CA ALA A 460 22.92 -4.44 -14.68
C ALA A 460 23.25 -3.91 -13.26
N ARG A 461 23.79 -2.69 -13.21
CA ARG A 461 24.21 -2.04 -11.96
C ARG A 461 23.36 -0.83 -11.61
N VAL A 462 22.91 -0.09 -12.63
CA VAL A 462 21.94 1.00 -12.47
C VAL A 462 20.79 0.73 -13.42
N TRP A 463 19.59 0.60 -12.90
CA TRP A 463 18.42 0.35 -13.74
C TRP A 463 17.15 0.92 -13.13
N GLY A 464 16.12 1.04 -13.94
CA GLY A 464 14.81 1.43 -13.44
C GLY A 464 13.70 0.93 -14.36
N THR A 465 12.50 0.87 -13.81
CA THR A 465 11.31 0.37 -14.49
C THR A 465 10.05 1.13 -14.06
N TYR A 466 9.07 1.16 -14.96
CA TYR A 466 7.70 1.58 -14.63
C TYR A 466 6.84 0.46 -14.04
N LEU A 467 7.34 -0.78 -14.05
CA LEU A 467 6.61 -1.94 -13.57
C LEU A 467 6.62 -2.01 -12.05
N HIS A 468 5.51 -1.66 -11.40
CA HIS A 468 5.27 -1.93 -10.00
C HIS A 468 4.99 -3.42 -9.76
N GLY A 469 5.42 -3.93 -8.60
CA GLY A 469 5.31 -5.36 -8.27
C GLY A 469 6.35 -6.23 -8.97
N VAL A 470 7.41 -5.65 -9.55
CA VAL A 470 8.48 -6.43 -10.23
C VAL A 470 9.13 -7.47 -9.31
N PHE A 471 9.22 -7.18 -8.01
CA PHE A 471 9.75 -8.12 -7.01
C PHE A 471 8.73 -9.15 -6.52
N ASP A 472 7.45 -9.03 -6.88
CA ASP A 472 6.42 -10.02 -6.54
C ASP A 472 6.61 -11.32 -7.36
N ALA A 473 7.33 -11.24 -8.50
CA ALA A 473 7.70 -12.39 -9.30
C ALA A 473 8.82 -13.20 -8.60
N ASP A 474 8.45 -14.29 -7.93
CA ASP A 474 9.35 -15.11 -7.10
C ASP A 474 10.63 -15.50 -7.84
N ALA A 475 10.53 -16.03 -9.06
CA ALA A 475 11.68 -16.47 -9.86
C ALA A 475 12.67 -15.32 -10.10
N PHE A 476 12.18 -14.15 -10.51
CA PHE A 476 13.01 -12.96 -10.71
C PHE A 476 13.66 -12.48 -9.42
N ARG A 477 12.87 -12.34 -8.35
CA ARG A 477 13.35 -11.91 -7.04
C ARG A 477 14.46 -12.83 -6.52
N HIS A 478 14.23 -14.16 -6.54
CA HIS A 478 15.22 -15.13 -6.08
C HIS A 478 16.49 -15.14 -6.91
N ALA A 479 16.38 -15.07 -8.23
CA ALA A 479 17.55 -15.03 -9.11
C ALA A 479 18.38 -13.75 -8.88
N LEU A 480 17.74 -12.58 -8.77
CA LEU A 480 18.41 -11.31 -8.43
C LEU A 480 19.11 -11.38 -7.07
N LEU A 481 18.40 -11.79 -6.02
CA LEU A 481 18.98 -11.90 -4.69
C LEU A 481 20.12 -12.91 -4.64
N ASN A 482 19.99 -14.07 -5.27
CA ASN A 482 21.04 -15.08 -5.33
C ASN A 482 22.24 -14.63 -6.18
N ARG A 483 22.05 -13.80 -7.20
CA ARG A 483 23.16 -13.13 -7.88
C ARG A 483 23.93 -12.24 -6.92
N LEU A 484 23.25 -11.35 -6.18
CA LEU A 484 23.88 -10.46 -5.20
C LEU A 484 24.56 -11.22 -4.07
N ARG A 485 23.97 -12.34 -3.61
CA ARG A 485 24.59 -13.22 -2.62
C ARG A 485 25.92 -13.81 -3.14
N ARG A 486 25.93 -14.31 -4.37
CA ARG A 486 27.17 -14.83 -5.00
C ARG A 486 28.24 -13.74 -5.11
N GLU A 487 27.89 -12.52 -5.47
CA GLU A 487 28.81 -11.38 -5.53
C GLU A 487 29.44 -11.05 -4.17
N ARG A 488 28.72 -11.33 -3.08
CA ARG A 488 29.22 -11.22 -1.70
C ARG A 488 29.95 -12.47 -1.20
N GLY A 489 30.02 -13.55 -1.96
CA GLY A 489 30.54 -14.84 -1.51
C GLY A 489 29.62 -15.60 -0.55
N LEU A 490 28.32 -15.25 -0.51
CA LEU A 490 27.32 -15.92 0.30
C LEU A 490 26.67 -17.08 -0.48
N ALA A 491 26.28 -18.15 0.25
CA ALA A 491 25.55 -19.25 -0.35
C ALA A 491 24.17 -18.80 -0.87
N PRO A 492 23.71 -19.31 -2.02
CA PRO A 492 22.34 -19.10 -2.47
C PRO A 492 21.33 -19.61 -1.43
N LEU A 493 20.17 -18.98 -1.38
CA LEU A 493 19.04 -19.40 -0.55
C LEU A 493 17.88 -19.86 -1.44
N ALA A 494 17.14 -20.86 -0.96
CA ALA A 494 15.82 -21.12 -1.46
C ALA A 494 14.94 -19.94 -1.04
N GLY A 495 14.40 -19.20 -2.00
CA GLY A 495 13.57 -18.05 -1.70
C GLY A 495 12.20 -18.42 -1.15
N ALA A 496 11.57 -17.51 -0.45
CA ALA A 496 10.20 -17.66 0.02
C ALA A 496 9.20 -17.34 -1.09
N ALA A 497 8.13 -18.13 -1.21
CA ALA A 497 7.03 -17.75 -2.08
C ALA A 497 6.31 -16.52 -1.48
N TYR A 498 6.11 -15.49 -2.30
CA TYR A 498 5.35 -14.32 -1.90
C TYR A 498 3.88 -14.50 -2.25
N GLY A 499 3.04 -14.61 -1.22
CA GLY A 499 1.60 -14.77 -1.39
C GLY A 499 0.82 -14.31 -0.17
N LEU A 500 -0.32 -13.69 -0.43
CA LEU A 500 -1.16 -13.12 0.63
C LEU A 500 -1.95 -14.18 1.41
N GLY A 501 -2.19 -15.36 0.82
CA GLY A 501 -3.09 -16.39 1.38
C GLY A 501 -2.70 -16.81 2.80
N PRO A 502 -1.49 -17.32 3.05
CA PRO A 502 -1.07 -17.77 4.39
C PRO A 502 -1.15 -16.67 5.46
N GLU A 503 -0.77 -15.44 5.11
CA GLU A 503 -0.82 -14.30 6.04
C GLU A 503 -2.27 -13.85 6.31
N LEU A 504 -3.15 -13.92 5.32
CA LEU A 504 -4.59 -13.69 5.50
C LEU A 504 -5.24 -14.77 6.38
N ASP A 505 -4.81 -16.03 6.25
CA ASP A 505 -5.28 -17.10 7.13
C ASP A 505 -4.79 -16.88 8.57
N ARG A 506 -3.52 -16.56 8.77
CA ARG A 506 -2.96 -16.22 10.08
C ARG A 506 -3.68 -15.03 10.74
N LEU A 507 -3.95 -13.97 9.95
CA LEU A 507 -4.75 -12.83 10.40
C LEU A 507 -6.17 -13.25 10.81
N ALA A 508 -6.82 -14.05 9.99
CA ALA A 508 -8.18 -14.53 10.22
C ALA A 508 -8.26 -15.35 11.51
N ASP A 509 -7.36 -16.32 11.69
CA ASP A 509 -7.29 -17.18 12.88
C ASP A 509 -7.07 -16.37 14.17
N ALA A 510 -6.19 -15.39 14.13
CA ALA A 510 -5.93 -14.53 15.29
C ALA A 510 -7.13 -13.62 15.63
N VAL A 511 -7.86 -13.13 14.61
CA VAL A 511 -9.07 -12.34 14.83
C VAL A 511 -10.22 -13.24 15.30
N GLU A 512 -10.36 -14.46 14.79
CA GLU A 512 -11.36 -15.42 15.25
C GLU A 512 -11.18 -15.76 16.73
N ALA A 513 -9.94 -15.90 17.19
CA ALA A 513 -9.63 -16.13 18.60
C ALA A 513 -9.97 -14.95 19.52
N GLY A 514 -9.92 -13.72 19.00
CA GLY A 514 -10.12 -12.50 19.80
C GLY A 514 -11.48 -11.82 19.61
N LEU A 515 -12.32 -12.28 18.66
CA LEU A 515 -13.60 -11.67 18.32
C LEU A 515 -14.73 -12.71 18.49
N ASP A 516 -15.82 -12.34 19.18
CA ASP A 516 -17.03 -13.18 19.28
C ASP A 516 -17.72 -13.31 17.92
N MET A 517 -17.22 -14.28 17.12
CA MET A 517 -17.78 -14.55 15.80
C MET A 517 -19.22 -15.07 15.88
N THR A 518 -19.63 -15.72 16.98
CA THR A 518 -21.03 -16.13 17.18
C THR A 518 -21.95 -14.89 17.24
N ALA A 519 -21.55 -13.86 17.97
CA ALA A 519 -22.28 -12.59 17.97
C ALA A 519 -22.29 -11.92 16.59
N VAL A 520 -21.16 -11.96 15.86
CA VAL A 520 -21.08 -11.42 14.49
C VAL A 520 -22.04 -12.17 13.56
N TYR A 521 -22.07 -13.51 13.59
CA TYR A 521 -23.00 -14.29 12.76
C TYR A 521 -24.47 -13.98 13.11
N ARG A 522 -24.78 -13.82 14.40
CA ARG A 522 -26.12 -13.42 14.85
C ARG A 522 -26.51 -12.03 14.33
N LEU A 523 -25.62 -11.05 14.34
CA LEU A 523 -25.84 -9.72 13.77
C LEU A 523 -26.14 -9.79 12.27
N LEU A 524 -25.47 -10.66 11.55
CA LEU A 524 -25.66 -10.89 10.12
C LEU A 524 -26.89 -11.78 9.82
N GLY A 525 -27.52 -12.37 10.83
CA GLY A 525 -28.64 -13.31 10.65
C GLY A 525 -28.22 -14.63 10.01
N LEU A 526 -26.96 -15.02 10.20
CA LEU A 526 -26.40 -16.27 9.70
C LEU A 526 -26.56 -17.38 10.75
N ASN A 527 -27.09 -18.51 10.34
CA ASN A 527 -27.19 -19.71 11.16
C ASN A 527 -25.97 -20.60 10.90
N ILE A 528 -24.79 -20.15 11.34
CA ILE A 528 -23.53 -20.88 11.24
C ILE A 528 -23.26 -21.49 12.64
N GLN A 529 -23.14 -22.80 12.70
CA GLN A 529 -22.69 -23.53 13.90
C GLN A 529 -21.19 -23.60 13.98
#